data_e79b0d9895b9a251d35d1f9510f8854f
#
_entry.id   e79b0d9895b9a251d35d1f9510f8854f
#
_cell.length_a   1.000
_cell.length_b   1.000
_cell.length_c   1.000
_cell.angle_alpha   90.00
_cell.angle_beta   90.00
_cell.angle_gamma   90.00
#
_symmetry.space_group_name_H-M   'P 1'
#
loop_
_entity.id
_entity.type
_entity.pdbx_description
1 polymer ?
#
loop_
_entity_poly.entity_id
_entity_poly.type
_entity_poly.pdbx_seq_one_letter_code
_entity_poly.pdbx_strand_id
1 'polypeptide(L)'
;DTIIRGGENIAPAEIEDVLVEHPHVRDCAVVGADDPEWGQIIVAVVVPRVGTEPDDEDLRAYVRPQLRGSRTPDRVVFRDELPTNATGKVLRRELVTELNAGSNSVSSTASTKEPA
;
A
#
# COMPACT_ATOMS: atom_id res chain seq x y z
N ASP A 1 -0.19 -3.00 14.65
CA ASP A 1 -0.19 -2.57 13.26
C ASP A 1 -1.59 -2.39 12.67
N THR A 2 -2.57 -2.20 13.54
CA THR A 2 -3.93 -1.96 13.07
C THR A 2 -4.05 -0.58 12.44
N ILE A 3 -4.74 -0.51 11.31
CA ILE A 3 -5.08 0.75 10.67
C ILE A 3 -6.45 1.17 11.16
N ILE A 4 -6.59 2.40 11.60
CA ILE A 4 -7.87 2.91 12.06
C ILE A 4 -8.37 3.92 11.05
N ARG A 5 -9.34 3.50 10.23
CA ARG A 5 -9.88 4.31 9.14
C ARG A 5 -11.33 4.61 9.42
N GLY A 6 -11.61 5.89 9.69
CA GLY A 6 -12.98 6.30 9.98
C GLY A 6 -13.57 5.57 11.18
N GLY A 7 -12.72 5.26 12.18
CA GLY A 7 -13.17 4.54 13.36
C GLY A 7 -13.20 3.03 13.22
N GLU A 8 -12.93 2.51 12.04
CA GLU A 8 -12.94 1.07 11.83
C GLU A 8 -11.52 0.51 11.93
N ASN A 9 -11.35 -0.58 12.68
CA ASN A 9 -10.05 -1.24 12.84
C ASN A 9 -9.84 -2.20 11.69
N ILE A 10 -8.74 -2.02 10.97
CA ILE A 10 -8.44 -2.81 9.77
C ILE A 10 -7.09 -3.46 9.95
N ALA A 11 -7.05 -4.79 9.75
CA ALA A 11 -5.82 -5.55 9.88
C ALA A 11 -5.06 -5.54 8.55
N PRO A 12 -3.85 -4.98 8.52
CA PRO A 12 -3.09 -4.92 7.26
C PRO A 12 -2.83 -6.29 6.66
N ALA A 13 -2.61 -7.30 7.49
CA ALA A 13 -2.29 -8.64 7.00
C ALA A 13 -3.41 -9.22 6.14
N GLU A 14 -4.65 -8.88 6.44
CA GLU A 14 -5.78 -9.38 5.69
C GLU A 14 -5.71 -8.92 4.23
N ILE A 15 -5.33 -7.67 4.03
CA ILE A 15 -5.22 -7.10 2.69
C ILE A 15 -3.95 -7.61 2.00
N GLU A 16 -2.87 -7.71 2.76
CA GLU A 16 -1.61 -8.22 2.21
C GLU A 16 -1.77 -9.63 1.68
N ASP A 17 -2.50 -10.48 2.42
CA ASP A 17 -2.70 -11.86 2.01
C ASP A 17 -3.43 -11.96 0.68
N VAL A 18 -4.36 -11.05 0.42
CA VAL A 18 -5.08 -11.02 -0.84
C VAL A 18 -4.17 -10.50 -1.95
N LEU A 19 -3.48 -9.40 -1.70
CA LEU A 19 -2.66 -8.77 -2.74
C LEU A 19 -1.52 -9.66 -3.21
N VAL A 20 -0.90 -10.40 -2.30
CA VAL A 20 0.26 -11.22 -2.66
C VAL A 20 -0.13 -12.36 -3.59
N GLU A 21 -1.42 -12.69 -3.69
CA GLU A 21 -1.89 -13.71 -4.61
C GLU A 21 -2.07 -13.20 -6.03
N HIS A 22 -2.02 -11.89 -6.22
CA HIS A 22 -2.13 -11.32 -7.56
C HIS A 22 -0.89 -11.70 -8.37
N PRO A 23 -1.07 -12.15 -9.64
CA PRO A 23 0.08 -12.64 -10.41
C PRO A 23 1.17 -11.61 -10.68
N HIS A 24 0.84 -10.33 -10.61
CA HIS A 24 1.83 -9.28 -10.87
C HIS A 24 2.46 -8.72 -9.61
N VAL A 25 2.10 -9.22 -8.43
CA VAL A 25 2.64 -8.73 -7.17
C VAL A 25 3.72 -9.68 -6.68
N ARG A 26 4.94 -9.15 -6.53
CA ARG A 26 6.03 -9.93 -5.95
C ARG A 26 6.01 -9.86 -4.44
N ASP A 27 5.71 -8.66 -3.92
CA ASP A 27 5.71 -8.43 -2.47
C ASP A 27 4.86 -7.20 -2.19
N CYS A 28 4.37 -7.09 -0.96
CA CYS A 28 3.60 -5.92 -0.60
C CYS A 28 3.61 -5.70 0.91
N ALA A 29 3.32 -4.47 1.31
CA ALA A 29 3.09 -4.13 2.70
C ALA A 29 1.96 -3.12 2.74
N VAL A 30 1.01 -3.34 3.63
CA VAL A 30 -0.14 -2.44 3.77
C VAL A 30 0.03 -1.66 5.06
N VAL A 31 -0.07 -0.35 4.98
CA VAL A 31 0.14 0.53 6.11
C VAL A 31 -0.94 1.61 6.14
N GLY A 32 -1.07 2.28 7.29
CA GLY A 32 -1.96 3.42 7.42
C GLY A 32 -1.18 4.70 7.27
N ALA A 33 -1.66 5.60 6.44
CA ALA A 33 -1.09 6.93 6.31
C ALA A 33 -2.06 7.96 6.88
N ASP A 34 -1.53 9.01 7.46
CA ASP A 34 -2.37 10.03 8.09
C ASP A 34 -3.27 10.70 7.07
N ASP A 35 -4.52 10.94 7.46
CA ASP A 35 -5.49 11.56 6.58
C ASP A 35 -6.40 12.48 7.41
N PRO A 36 -6.62 13.72 6.99
CA PRO A 36 -7.40 14.67 7.79
C PRO A 36 -8.87 14.30 7.89
N GLU A 37 -9.41 13.56 6.94
CA GLU A 37 -10.82 13.20 6.95
C GLU A 37 -11.09 11.89 7.68
N TRP A 38 -10.22 10.89 7.45
CA TRP A 38 -10.46 9.53 7.93
C TRP A 38 -9.61 9.13 9.12
N GLY A 39 -8.70 10.00 9.56
CA GLY A 39 -7.71 9.66 10.57
C GLY A 39 -6.54 8.95 9.93
N GLN A 40 -6.80 7.80 9.32
CA GLN A 40 -5.82 7.10 8.49
C GLN A 40 -6.52 6.61 7.24
N ILE A 41 -5.75 6.44 6.17
CA ILE A 41 -6.21 5.74 4.97
C ILE A 41 -5.33 4.52 4.76
N ILE A 42 -5.85 3.59 3.98
CA ILE A 42 -5.15 2.34 3.69
C ILE A 42 -4.28 2.54 2.46
N VAL A 43 -2.98 2.34 2.63
CA VAL A 43 -2.04 2.45 1.51
C VAL A 43 -1.36 1.09 1.33
N ALA A 44 -1.48 0.54 0.12
CA ALA A 44 -0.77 -0.69 -0.23
C ALA A 44 0.51 -0.30 -0.95
N VAL A 45 1.65 -0.72 -0.39
CA VAL A 45 2.95 -0.50 -1.00
C VAL A 45 3.33 -1.80 -1.68
N VAL A 46 3.44 -1.76 -3.00
CA VAL A 46 3.55 -2.97 -3.82
C VAL A 46 4.87 -2.99 -4.58
N VAL A 47 5.51 -4.16 -4.57
CA VAL A 47 6.67 -4.42 -5.40
C VAL A 47 6.18 -5.31 -6.54
N PRO A 48 6.13 -4.81 -7.77
CA PRO A 48 5.64 -5.61 -8.89
C PRO A 48 6.66 -6.68 -9.29
N ARG A 49 6.17 -7.76 -9.86
CA ARG A 49 7.07 -8.75 -10.45
C ARG A 49 7.76 -8.15 -11.67
N VAL A 50 9.00 -8.55 -11.88
CA VAL A 50 9.77 -8.09 -13.02
C VAL A 50 9.00 -8.40 -14.31
N GLY A 51 8.92 -7.40 -15.19
CA GLY A 51 8.25 -7.56 -16.48
C GLY A 51 6.76 -7.30 -16.45
N THR A 52 6.22 -6.89 -15.29
CA THR A 52 4.80 -6.56 -15.19
C THR A 52 4.64 -5.10 -14.81
N GLU A 53 3.49 -4.55 -15.17
CA GLU A 53 3.18 -3.15 -14.86
C GLU A 53 1.73 -3.03 -14.38
N PRO A 54 1.45 -3.60 -13.20
CA PRO A 54 0.10 -3.45 -12.66
C PRO A 54 -0.15 -1.99 -12.30
N ASP A 55 -1.39 -1.54 -12.42
CA ASP A 55 -1.68 -0.19 -12.00
C ASP A 55 -2.52 -0.22 -10.73
N ASP A 56 -2.71 0.96 -10.16
CA ASP A 56 -3.44 1.17 -8.92
C ASP A 56 -4.84 0.53 -9.01
N GLU A 57 -5.56 0.86 -10.06
CA GLU A 57 -6.94 0.41 -10.17
C GLU A 57 -7.03 -1.11 -10.34
N ASP A 58 -6.09 -1.72 -11.07
CA ASP A 58 -6.07 -3.17 -11.22
C ASP A 58 -5.98 -3.86 -9.87
N LEU A 59 -5.10 -3.38 -9.01
CA LEU A 59 -4.89 -4.00 -7.71
C LEU A 59 -6.04 -3.74 -6.77
N ARG A 60 -6.59 -2.53 -6.80
CA ARG A 60 -7.75 -2.22 -5.97
C ARG A 60 -8.96 -3.05 -6.39
N ALA A 61 -9.16 -3.18 -7.68
CA ALA A 61 -10.25 -4.00 -8.21
C ALA A 61 -10.09 -5.47 -7.84
N TYR A 62 -8.85 -5.93 -7.74
CA TYR A 62 -8.59 -7.32 -7.34
C TYR A 62 -8.99 -7.57 -5.88
N VAL A 63 -8.73 -6.59 -5.01
CA VAL A 63 -9.04 -6.74 -3.57
C VAL A 63 -10.53 -6.58 -3.30
N ARG A 64 -11.18 -5.66 -4.00
CA ARG A 64 -12.53 -5.23 -3.67
C ARG A 64 -13.54 -6.36 -3.50
N PRO A 65 -13.62 -7.34 -4.40
CA PRO A 65 -14.62 -8.41 -4.24
C PRO A 65 -14.24 -9.46 -3.20
N GLN A 66 -13.01 -9.46 -2.73
CA GLN A 66 -12.53 -10.50 -1.83
C GLN A 66 -12.63 -10.13 -0.36
N LEU A 67 -12.71 -8.85 -0.07
CA LEU A 67 -12.78 -8.35 1.30
C LEU A 67 -13.97 -7.41 1.42
N ARG A 68 -14.50 -7.33 2.64
CA ARG A 68 -15.74 -6.60 2.87
C ARG A 68 -15.48 -5.14 3.18
N GLY A 69 -16.48 -4.32 2.86
CA GLY A 69 -16.55 -2.95 3.30
C GLY A 69 -15.38 -2.11 2.86
N SER A 70 -14.78 -1.43 3.81
CA SER A 70 -13.76 -0.44 3.54
C SER A 70 -12.34 -1.01 3.50
N ARG A 71 -12.19 -2.31 3.24
CA ARG A 71 -10.88 -2.94 3.25
C ARG A 71 -10.13 -2.89 1.92
N THR A 72 -10.68 -2.20 0.93
CA THR A 72 -9.96 -1.95 -0.31
C THR A 72 -8.98 -0.81 -0.07
N PRO A 73 -7.72 -0.93 -0.51
CA PRO A 73 -6.78 0.18 -0.34
C PRO A 73 -7.28 1.47 -0.96
N ASP A 74 -7.07 2.57 -0.27
CA ASP A 74 -7.38 3.89 -0.80
C ASP A 74 -6.37 4.31 -1.85
N ARG A 75 -5.11 3.88 -1.66
CA ARG A 75 -4.03 4.19 -2.60
C ARG A 75 -3.13 2.99 -2.73
N VAL A 76 -2.53 2.86 -3.91
CA VAL A 76 -1.48 1.88 -4.15
C VAL A 76 -0.27 2.64 -4.63
N VAL A 77 0.88 2.41 -3.99
CA VAL A 77 2.14 3.00 -4.43
C VAL A 77 3.11 1.88 -4.76
N PHE A 78 3.99 2.11 -5.71
CA PHE A 78 4.89 1.08 -6.20
C PHE A 78 6.33 1.38 -5.82
N ARG A 79 7.08 0.33 -5.47
CA ARG A 79 8.49 0.44 -5.13
C ARG A 79 9.23 -0.74 -5.73
N ASP A 80 10.54 -0.56 -5.91
CA ASP A 80 11.38 -1.65 -6.40
C ASP A 80 11.62 -2.69 -5.31
N GLU A 81 11.61 -2.26 -4.06
CA GLU A 81 11.78 -3.15 -2.92
C GLU A 81 11.21 -2.51 -1.68
N LEU A 82 10.94 -3.33 -0.67
CA LEU A 82 10.46 -2.85 0.62
C LEU A 82 11.64 -2.69 1.56
N PRO A 83 11.62 -1.68 2.45
CA PRO A 83 12.66 -1.57 3.46
C PRO A 83 12.54 -2.71 4.46
N THR A 84 13.66 -3.39 4.73
CA THR A 84 13.67 -4.50 5.66
C THR A 84 14.84 -4.36 6.62
N ASN A 85 14.70 -4.99 7.78
CA ASN A 85 15.80 -5.04 8.73
C ASN A 85 16.72 -6.22 8.41
N ALA A 86 17.73 -6.45 9.25
CA ALA A 86 18.73 -7.47 9.00
C ALA A 86 18.14 -8.88 8.97
N THR A 87 16.98 -9.09 9.59
CA THR A 87 16.33 -10.39 9.59
C THR A 87 15.30 -10.56 8.48
N GLY A 88 15.17 -9.54 7.63
CA GLY A 88 14.24 -9.60 6.51
C GLY A 88 12.83 -9.12 6.82
N LYS A 89 12.61 -8.60 8.00
CA LYS A 89 11.29 -8.11 8.37
C LYS A 89 11.07 -6.72 7.79
N VAL A 90 9.88 -6.50 7.20
CA VAL A 90 9.53 -5.22 6.60
C VAL A 90 9.44 -4.13 7.70
N LEU A 91 10.07 -3.00 7.42
CA LEU A 91 10.08 -1.86 8.33
C LEU A 91 8.91 -0.94 8.00
N ARG A 92 7.71 -1.31 8.47
CA ARG A 92 6.49 -0.57 8.15
C ARG A 92 6.55 0.87 8.61
N ARG A 93 7.21 1.13 9.74
CA ARG A 93 7.32 2.50 10.26
C ARG A 93 8.01 3.41 9.27
N GLU A 94 9.03 2.91 8.57
CA GLU A 94 9.70 3.72 7.57
C GLU A 94 8.78 4.07 6.41
N LEU A 95 7.95 3.12 5.99
CA LEU A 95 6.98 3.37 4.94
C LEU A 95 5.97 4.43 5.37
N VAL A 96 5.47 4.34 6.58
CA VAL A 96 4.51 5.31 7.10
C VAL A 96 5.14 6.69 7.14
N THR A 97 6.37 6.78 7.64
CA THR A 97 7.07 8.06 7.71
C THR A 97 7.23 8.68 6.33
N GLU A 98 7.63 7.87 5.34
CA GLU A 98 7.79 8.37 3.99
C GLU A 98 6.48 8.85 3.41
N LEU A 99 5.41 8.09 3.61
CA LEU A 99 4.11 8.44 3.06
C LEU A 99 3.57 9.72 3.69
N ASN A 100 3.72 9.86 5.01
CA ASN A 100 3.22 11.04 5.68
C ASN A 100 4.02 12.28 5.32
N ALA A 101 5.34 12.14 5.17
CA ALA A 101 6.21 13.27 4.85
C ALA A 101 6.13 13.64 3.38
N GLY A 102 6.08 12.63 2.52
CA GLY A 102 6.09 12.83 1.08
C GLY A 102 4.74 12.74 0.43
N SER A 103 3.69 12.79 1.23
CA SER A 103 2.35 12.60 0.72
C SER A 103 2.00 13.61 -0.35
N ASN A 104 2.73 14.64 -0.37
CA ASN A 104 2.53 15.69 -1.36
C ASN A 104 3.26 15.41 -2.64
N SER A 105 4.15 14.53 -2.63
CA SER A 105 4.95 14.30 -3.82
C SER A 105 4.75 12.91 -4.39
N VAL A 106 5.08 12.60 -4.11
CA VAL A 106 4.94 11.55 -4.79
C VAL A 106 4.56 10.95 -5.35
N SER A 107 4.60 11.27 -5.08
CA SER A 107 4.14 10.69 -5.69
C SER A 107 4.06 10.44 -6.39
N SER A 108 4.19 10.66 -6.24
CA SER A 108 3.92 10.37 -6.90
C SER A 108 4.10 10.10 -7.58
N THR A 109 4.40 10.11 -7.48
CA THR A 109 4.29 9.77 -8.15
C THR A 109 4.50 9.57 -8.75
N ALA A 110 4.82 9.53 -8.61
CA ALA A 110 4.66 9.26 -9.20
C ALA A 110 4.82 9.35 -9.74
N SER A 111 5.06 9.34 -9.60
CA SER A 111 4.83 9.28 -10.15
C SER A 111 5.17 9.48 -10.67
N THR A 112 5.57 9.44 -10.62
CA THR A 112 5.60 9.41 -11.12
C THR A 112 6.09 9.65 -11.77
N LYS A 113 6.48 9.63 -11.91
CA LYS A 113 6.66 9.76 -12.46
C LYS A 113 6.78 10.42 -12.90
N GLU A 114 6.96 10.71 -12.83
CA GLU A 114 6.89 11.41 -13.28
C GLU A 114 7.28 11.93 -13.63
N PRO A 115 7.63 12.15 -13.87
CA PRO A 115 7.85 12.72 -14.23
C PRO A 115 7.99 13.10 -14.40
N ALA A 116 8.07 13.11 -14.44
CA ALA A 116 7.93 13.52 -14.74
C ALA A 116 7.96 13.69 -14.88
#